data_8d2ae36487d45c114cd4dc44654dd650
#
_entry.id   8d2ae36487d45c114cd4dc44654dd650
#
_cell.length_a   1.000
_cell.length_b   1.000
_cell.length_c   1.000
_cell.angle_alpha   90.00
_cell.angle_beta   90.00
_cell.angle_gamma   90.00
#
_symmetry.space_group_name_H-M   'P 1'
#
loop_
_entity.id
_entity.type
_entity.pdbx_description
1 polymer ?
#
loop_
_entity_poly.entity_id
_entity_poly.type
_entity_poly.pdbx_seq_one_letter_code
_entity_poly.pdbx_strand_id
1 'polypeptide(L)'
;MRFFILVMVFIYTTFFSLHISFAENNVRHGENKLVYIIPIEREVERGLEAFLKRTTEEATEEGANHIIFEIDTPGGRVDSASQIGKIINNLDIPTTSYIVNEALSAGSYLALNTDNIYMHPQATMGASGVITQDGNAADKKAQSAWIAAMQSAAESSGRDPKYAIAMADAEQDLPELGAPKGEFLTLSPSEALEVGYAEGIVTNRVELLHELQLTNATIVESDTTLAEDVARFLANPVVIPIL
;
A
#
# COMPACT_ATOMS: atom_id res chain seq x y z
N MET A 1 -52.04 -11.82 51.65
CA MET A 1 -51.63 -12.82 50.65
C MET A 1 -51.73 -12.29 49.21
N ARG A 2 -52.79 -11.55 48.79
CA ARG A 2 -52.90 -10.98 47.42
C ARG A 2 -51.90 -9.87 47.13
N PHE A 3 -51.46 -9.08 48.11
CA PHE A 3 -50.50 -8.00 47.90
C PHE A 3 -49.06 -8.51 47.68
N PHE A 4 -48.72 -9.63 48.29
CA PHE A 4 -47.39 -10.26 48.12
C PHE A 4 -47.21 -10.91 46.73
N ILE A 5 -48.30 -11.44 46.17
CA ILE A 5 -48.29 -12.02 44.83
C ILE A 5 -48.11 -10.97 43.76
N LEU A 6 -48.70 -9.78 43.91
CA LEU A 6 -48.60 -8.66 42.99
C LEU A 6 -47.17 -8.08 42.92
N VAL A 7 -46.50 -7.99 44.10
CA VAL A 7 -45.10 -7.51 44.19
C VAL A 7 -44.14 -8.50 43.55
N MET A 8 -44.34 -9.82 43.76
CA MET A 8 -43.50 -10.86 43.14
C MET A 8 -43.67 -10.91 41.60
N VAL A 9 -44.86 -10.71 41.09
CA VAL A 9 -45.08 -10.63 39.63
C VAL A 9 -44.44 -9.38 39.04
N PHE A 10 -44.45 -8.25 39.75
CA PHE A 10 -43.79 -7.02 39.27
C PHE A 10 -42.27 -7.15 39.27
N ILE A 11 -41.68 -7.80 40.26
CA ILE A 11 -40.23 -8.07 40.32
C ILE A 11 -39.83 -9.06 39.23
N TYR A 12 -40.65 -10.07 38.91
CA TYR A 12 -40.37 -11.03 37.86
C TYR A 12 -40.44 -10.40 36.48
N THR A 13 -41.39 -9.48 36.23
CA THR A 13 -41.48 -8.74 34.96
C THR A 13 -40.36 -7.72 34.75
N THR A 14 -39.88 -7.08 35.83
CA THR A 14 -38.74 -6.17 35.73
C THR A 14 -37.42 -6.90 35.55
N PHE A 15 -37.23 -8.10 36.13
CA PHE A 15 -36.04 -8.93 35.87
C PHE A 15 -36.03 -9.54 34.45
N PHE A 16 -37.20 -9.86 33.89
CA PHE A 16 -37.29 -10.40 32.54
C PHE A 16 -37.06 -9.32 31.46
N SER A 17 -37.29 -8.03 31.78
CA SER A 17 -37.06 -6.90 30.86
C SER A 17 -35.59 -6.45 30.83
N LEU A 18 -34.72 -6.94 31.72
CA LEU A 18 -33.29 -6.61 31.76
C LEU A 18 -32.43 -7.59 30.96
N HIS A 19 -33.00 -8.63 30.35
CA HIS A 19 -32.29 -9.57 29.50
C HIS A 19 -32.47 -9.28 27.99
N ILE A 20 -32.99 -8.10 27.63
CA ILE A 20 -33.05 -7.71 26.24
C ILE A 20 -31.95 -6.67 25.96
N SER A 21 -31.05 -7.06 25.09
CA SER A 21 -30.08 -6.24 24.37
C SER A 21 -28.68 -6.10 24.96
N PHE A 22 -27.97 -7.19 25.09
CA PHE A 22 -26.67 -7.26 24.46
C PHE A 22 -26.80 -8.16 23.20
N ALA A 23 -27.61 -7.73 22.25
CA ALA A 23 -27.29 -8.05 20.87
C ALA A 23 -25.98 -7.29 20.61
N GLU A 24 -24.86 -7.99 20.73
CA GLU A 24 -23.64 -7.60 20.10
C GLU A 24 -24.01 -7.28 18.65
N ASN A 25 -24.05 -5.99 18.31
CA ASN A 25 -23.95 -5.58 16.93
C ASN A 25 -22.55 -6.03 16.48
N ASN A 26 -22.42 -7.31 16.15
CA ASN A 26 -21.38 -7.78 15.26
C ASN A 26 -21.66 -7.11 13.92
N VAL A 27 -21.23 -5.86 13.79
CA VAL A 27 -21.14 -5.20 12.51
C VAL A 27 -20.16 -6.07 11.72
N ARG A 28 -20.68 -6.86 10.79
CA ARG A 28 -19.87 -7.70 9.91
C ARG A 28 -19.17 -6.76 8.95
N HIS A 29 -18.00 -6.28 9.36
CA HIS A 29 -17.17 -5.40 8.56
C HIS A 29 -16.77 -6.11 7.25
N GLY A 30 -17.05 -5.47 6.11
CA GLY A 30 -16.67 -5.97 4.80
C GLY A 30 -17.64 -6.99 4.18
N GLU A 31 -18.80 -7.29 4.80
CA GLU A 31 -19.81 -8.19 4.18
C GLU A 31 -20.28 -7.59 2.83
N ASN A 32 -20.26 -8.41 1.76
CA ASN A 32 -20.55 -8.02 0.38
C ASN A 32 -19.55 -7.02 -0.26
N LYS A 33 -18.37 -6.81 0.31
CA LYS A 33 -17.32 -6.04 -0.35
C LYS A 33 -16.41 -6.97 -1.17
N LEU A 34 -15.97 -6.46 -2.31
CA LEU A 34 -15.00 -7.12 -3.18
C LEU A 34 -13.66 -6.40 -3.05
N VAL A 35 -12.62 -7.14 -2.70
CA VAL A 35 -11.26 -6.63 -2.52
C VAL A 35 -10.31 -7.34 -3.48
N TYR A 36 -9.59 -6.57 -4.27
CA TYR A 36 -8.53 -7.08 -5.11
C TYR A 36 -7.19 -6.97 -4.38
N ILE A 37 -6.40 -8.05 -4.40
CA ILE A 37 -4.99 -8.05 -3.95
C ILE A 37 -4.12 -8.22 -5.17
N ILE A 38 -3.31 -7.20 -5.45
CA ILE A 38 -2.49 -7.11 -6.66
C ILE A 38 -1.02 -7.03 -6.24
N PRO A 39 -0.17 -8.01 -6.58
CA PRO A 39 1.23 -7.99 -6.22
C PRO A 39 2.04 -6.99 -7.08
N ILE A 40 2.93 -6.25 -6.43
CA ILE A 40 3.99 -5.44 -7.04
C ILE A 40 5.31 -6.04 -6.58
N GLU A 41 5.77 -7.03 -7.31
CA GLU A 41 6.94 -7.82 -6.96
C GLU A 41 8.04 -7.71 -8.01
N ARG A 42 9.28 -7.93 -7.55
CA ARG A 42 10.48 -7.90 -8.38
C ARG A 42 10.72 -6.49 -8.94
N GLU A 43 11.41 -6.41 -10.07
CA GLU A 43 11.77 -5.15 -10.72
C GLU A 43 10.54 -4.45 -11.33
N VAL A 44 10.45 -3.13 -11.14
CA VAL A 44 9.44 -2.29 -11.79
C VAL A 44 9.83 -2.08 -13.25
N GLU A 45 9.09 -2.70 -14.16
CA GLU A 45 9.36 -2.70 -15.60
C GLU A 45 8.06 -2.76 -16.41
N ARG A 46 8.15 -2.77 -17.75
CA ARG A 46 6.99 -2.67 -18.63
C ARG A 46 6.00 -3.83 -18.53
N GLY A 47 6.45 -5.02 -18.18
CA GLY A 47 5.56 -6.16 -17.97
C GLY A 47 4.72 -5.98 -16.71
N LEU A 48 5.31 -5.44 -15.63
CA LEU A 48 4.57 -5.07 -14.43
C LEU A 48 3.56 -3.95 -14.73
N GLU A 49 3.93 -2.95 -15.55
CA GLU A 49 3.01 -1.90 -15.99
C GLU A 49 1.78 -2.48 -16.72
N ALA A 50 2.00 -3.40 -17.66
CA ALA A 50 0.92 -4.05 -18.39
C ALA A 50 0.03 -4.90 -17.48
N PHE A 51 0.63 -5.65 -16.57
CA PHE A 51 -0.08 -6.44 -15.55
C PHE A 51 -0.96 -5.56 -14.66
N LEU A 52 -0.39 -4.48 -14.09
CA LEU A 52 -1.13 -3.59 -13.21
C LEU A 52 -2.26 -2.87 -13.95
N LYS A 53 -2.03 -2.46 -15.19
CA LYS A 53 -3.09 -1.87 -16.01
C LYS A 53 -4.26 -2.83 -16.18
N ARG A 54 -4.00 -4.07 -16.61
CA ARG A 54 -5.04 -5.09 -16.80
C ARG A 54 -5.80 -5.38 -15.52
N THR A 55 -5.08 -5.63 -14.41
CA THR A 55 -5.72 -6.04 -13.15
C THR A 55 -6.50 -4.93 -12.48
N THR A 56 -6.09 -3.67 -12.61
CA THR A 56 -6.85 -2.52 -12.10
C THR A 56 -8.08 -2.22 -12.96
N GLU A 57 -8.00 -2.42 -14.29
CA GLU A 57 -9.16 -2.35 -15.19
C GLU A 57 -10.18 -3.44 -14.83
N GLU A 58 -9.73 -4.69 -14.64
CA GLU A 58 -10.56 -5.82 -14.22
C GLU A 58 -11.23 -5.54 -12.85
N ALA A 59 -10.47 -5.08 -11.86
CA ALA A 59 -11.00 -4.70 -10.55
C ALA A 59 -12.10 -3.62 -10.66
N THR A 60 -11.90 -2.65 -11.56
CA THR A 60 -12.87 -1.57 -11.79
C THR A 60 -14.14 -2.10 -12.47
N GLU A 61 -14.00 -2.95 -13.49
CA GLU A 61 -15.14 -3.55 -14.22
C GLU A 61 -15.96 -4.47 -13.34
N GLU A 62 -15.31 -5.21 -12.42
CA GLU A 62 -16.01 -6.09 -11.47
C GLU A 62 -16.57 -5.35 -10.25
N GLY A 63 -16.34 -4.05 -10.14
CA GLY A 63 -16.87 -3.20 -9.08
C GLY A 63 -16.19 -3.44 -7.73
N ALA A 64 -14.87 -3.59 -7.72
CA ALA A 64 -14.10 -3.70 -6.49
C ALA A 64 -14.36 -2.52 -5.56
N ASN A 65 -14.44 -2.79 -4.27
CA ASN A 65 -14.63 -1.79 -3.23
C ASN A 65 -13.30 -1.32 -2.62
N HIS A 66 -12.23 -2.07 -2.85
CA HIS A 66 -10.88 -1.75 -2.37
C HIS A 66 -9.84 -2.50 -3.19
N ILE A 67 -8.69 -1.86 -3.41
CA ILE A 67 -7.53 -2.51 -4.02
C ILE A 67 -6.36 -2.44 -3.03
N ILE A 68 -5.74 -3.59 -2.76
CA ILE A 68 -4.53 -3.71 -1.95
C ILE A 68 -3.38 -4.06 -2.89
N PHE A 69 -2.38 -3.19 -2.95
CA PHE A 69 -1.13 -3.46 -3.64
C PHE A 69 -0.14 -4.05 -2.63
N GLU A 70 0.22 -5.32 -2.79
CA GLU A 70 1.27 -5.94 -1.98
C GLU A 70 2.63 -5.68 -2.61
N ILE A 71 3.47 -4.92 -1.90
CA ILE A 71 4.73 -4.42 -2.43
C ILE A 71 5.91 -5.17 -1.83
N ASP A 72 6.70 -5.78 -2.71
CA ASP A 72 8.02 -6.35 -2.43
C ASP A 72 8.93 -6.13 -3.64
N THR A 73 9.54 -4.95 -3.73
CA THR A 73 10.31 -4.53 -4.91
C THR A 73 11.54 -3.69 -4.56
N PRO A 74 12.71 -4.00 -5.15
CA PRO A 74 13.88 -3.14 -5.06
C PRO A 74 13.76 -1.87 -5.92
N GLY A 75 12.66 -1.70 -6.68
CA GLY A 75 12.45 -0.60 -7.60
C GLY A 75 12.63 -1.01 -9.07
N GLY A 76 13.05 -0.07 -9.91
CA GLY A 76 13.27 -0.32 -11.33
C GLY A 76 13.14 0.93 -12.19
N ARG A 77 12.51 0.80 -13.35
CA ARG A 77 12.45 1.85 -14.38
C ARG A 77 11.56 3.02 -13.98
N VAL A 78 12.10 4.22 -14.08
CA VAL A 78 11.38 5.48 -13.81
C VAL A 78 10.18 5.68 -14.76
N ASP A 79 10.32 5.33 -16.06
CA ASP A 79 9.24 5.47 -17.02
C ASP A 79 8.05 4.55 -16.70
N SER A 80 8.30 3.28 -16.38
CA SER A 80 7.26 2.34 -15.94
C SER A 80 6.65 2.77 -14.59
N ALA A 81 7.46 3.15 -13.61
CA ALA A 81 6.97 3.68 -12.34
C ALA A 81 6.02 4.87 -12.54
N SER A 82 6.41 5.82 -13.40
CA SER A 82 5.57 6.99 -13.70
C SER A 82 4.24 6.63 -14.35
N GLN A 83 4.20 5.61 -15.21
CA GLN A 83 2.93 5.14 -15.79
C GLN A 83 2.07 4.40 -14.76
N ILE A 84 2.68 3.52 -13.95
CA ILE A 84 1.96 2.81 -12.88
C ILE A 84 1.40 3.82 -11.85
N GLY A 85 2.19 4.81 -11.43
CA GLY A 85 1.71 5.86 -10.52
C GLY A 85 0.48 6.60 -11.07
N LYS A 86 0.44 6.88 -12.38
CA LYS A 86 -0.75 7.46 -13.02
C LYS A 86 -1.94 6.51 -13.02
N ILE A 87 -1.72 5.20 -13.22
CA ILE A 87 -2.78 4.20 -13.13
C ILE A 87 -3.38 4.23 -11.74
N ILE A 88 -2.55 4.15 -10.69
CA ILE A 88 -3.00 4.16 -9.30
C ILE A 88 -3.75 5.45 -8.96
N ASN A 89 -3.19 6.61 -9.28
CA ASN A 89 -3.81 7.91 -9.00
C ASN A 89 -5.14 8.17 -9.71
N ASN A 90 -5.43 7.47 -10.80
CA ASN A 90 -6.67 7.61 -11.55
C ASN A 90 -7.76 6.63 -11.12
N LEU A 91 -7.51 5.81 -10.11
CA LEU A 91 -8.52 4.89 -9.57
C LEU A 91 -9.50 5.66 -8.67
N ASP A 92 -10.79 5.50 -8.94
CA ASP A 92 -11.86 5.99 -8.05
C ASP A 92 -12.14 4.99 -6.89
N ILE A 93 -11.37 3.90 -6.83
CA ILE A 93 -11.48 2.85 -5.81
C ILE A 93 -10.43 3.12 -4.73
N PRO A 94 -10.81 3.07 -3.43
CA PRO A 94 -9.84 3.19 -2.34
C PRO A 94 -8.68 2.21 -2.46
N THR A 95 -7.46 2.70 -2.27
CA THR A 95 -6.23 1.95 -2.47
C THR A 95 -5.40 1.86 -1.19
N THR A 96 -4.75 0.72 -0.99
CA THR A 96 -3.79 0.53 0.11
C THR A 96 -2.55 -0.16 -0.41
N SER A 97 -1.38 0.37 -0.09
CA SER A 97 -0.12 -0.35 -0.22
C SER A 97 0.15 -1.14 1.06
N TYR A 98 0.41 -2.43 0.93
CA TYR A 98 0.97 -3.26 1.98
C TYR A 98 2.41 -3.62 1.64
N ILE A 99 3.37 -3.00 2.32
CA ILE A 99 4.80 -3.26 2.11
C ILE A 99 5.18 -4.51 2.90
N VAL A 100 5.39 -5.62 2.20
CA VAL A 100 5.64 -6.94 2.80
C VAL A 100 7.09 -7.09 3.24
N ASN A 101 8.03 -6.64 2.40
CA ASN A 101 9.46 -6.70 2.67
C ASN A 101 10.15 -5.37 2.31
N GLU A 102 10.12 -4.96 1.06
CA GLU A 102 10.74 -3.71 0.65
C GLU A 102 9.92 -2.95 -0.41
N ALA A 103 9.89 -1.63 -0.27
CA ALA A 103 9.40 -0.71 -1.29
C ALA A 103 10.51 0.31 -1.55
N LEU A 104 11.56 -0.11 -2.27
CA LEU A 104 12.72 0.75 -2.53
C LEU A 104 12.60 1.45 -3.89
N SER A 105 13.23 2.61 -4.01
CA SER A 105 13.31 3.36 -5.26
C SER A 105 11.92 3.60 -5.88
N ALA A 106 11.66 3.09 -7.09
CA ALA A 106 10.35 3.16 -7.73
C ALA A 106 9.22 2.57 -6.85
N GLY A 107 9.51 1.58 -6.01
CA GLY A 107 8.55 1.00 -5.06
C GLY A 107 8.01 2.02 -4.05
N SER A 108 8.87 2.88 -3.51
CA SER A 108 8.44 3.98 -2.63
C SER A 108 7.51 4.96 -3.36
N TYR A 109 7.85 5.30 -4.58
CA TYR A 109 7.00 6.15 -5.43
C TYR A 109 5.61 5.54 -5.64
N LEU A 110 5.54 4.23 -5.93
CA LEU A 110 4.26 3.55 -6.10
C LEU A 110 3.45 3.51 -4.80
N ALA A 111 4.10 3.23 -3.67
CA ALA A 111 3.44 3.27 -2.37
C ALA A 111 2.86 4.66 -2.05
N LEU A 112 3.59 5.73 -2.35
CA LEU A 112 3.14 7.11 -2.14
C LEU A 112 1.95 7.51 -3.01
N ASN A 113 1.67 6.81 -4.10
CA ASN A 113 0.51 7.05 -4.96
C ASN A 113 -0.77 6.34 -4.47
N THR A 114 -0.75 5.62 -3.34
CA THR A 114 -1.94 5.01 -2.72
C THR A 114 -2.47 5.83 -1.56
N ASP A 115 -3.76 5.65 -1.23
CA ASP A 115 -4.41 6.39 -0.14
C ASP A 115 -3.83 6.02 1.22
N ASN A 116 -3.56 4.72 1.46
CA ASN A 116 -3.01 4.22 2.72
C ASN A 116 -1.75 3.40 2.48
N ILE A 117 -0.85 3.40 3.46
CA ILE A 117 0.34 2.55 3.49
C ILE A 117 0.38 1.79 4.82
N TYR A 118 0.42 0.47 4.76
CA TYR A 118 0.71 -0.40 5.89
C TYR A 118 2.01 -1.14 5.64
N MET A 119 2.76 -1.40 6.71
CA MET A 119 4.07 -2.03 6.61
C MET A 119 4.15 -3.27 7.48
N HIS A 120 4.80 -4.31 6.96
CA HIS A 120 5.21 -5.44 7.79
C HIS A 120 6.30 -4.98 8.78
N PRO A 121 6.40 -5.53 10.01
CA PRO A 121 7.39 -5.10 11.02
C PRO A 121 8.85 -5.14 10.57
N GLN A 122 9.18 -5.87 9.52
CA GLN A 122 10.54 -5.98 8.94
C GLN A 122 10.69 -5.25 7.61
N ALA A 123 9.66 -4.54 7.16
CA ALA A 123 9.69 -3.86 5.88
C ALA A 123 10.52 -2.57 5.91
N THR A 124 10.85 -2.08 4.72
CA THR A 124 11.52 -0.78 4.53
C THR A 124 10.94 -0.05 3.32
N MET A 125 10.97 1.28 3.33
CA MET A 125 10.64 2.09 2.16
C MET A 125 11.58 3.30 2.04
N GLY A 126 11.95 3.66 0.81
CA GLY A 126 12.84 4.82 0.60
C GLY A 126 13.89 4.60 -0.49
N ALA A 127 15.05 5.21 -0.31
CA ALA A 127 16.25 5.12 -1.17
C ALA A 127 15.91 5.26 -2.67
N SER A 128 15.30 6.39 -3.05
CA SER A 128 14.69 6.58 -4.38
C SER A 128 15.52 7.47 -5.32
N GLY A 129 16.83 7.49 -5.16
CA GLY A 129 17.72 8.22 -6.06
C GLY A 129 17.74 7.62 -7.48
N VAL A 130 17.74 8.49 -8.50
CA VAL A 130 17.79 8.03 -9.90
C VAL A 130 19.22 7.69 -10.28
N ILE A 131 19.41 6.46 -10.76
CA ILE A 131 20.67 5.95 -11.25
C ILE A 131 20.58 5.55 -12.72
N THR A 132 21.71 5.56 -13.41
CA THR A 132 21.87 5.02 -14.77
C THR A 132 22.11 3.51 -14.71
N GLN A 133 22.08 2.81 -15.86
CA GLN A 133 22.29 1.34 -15.92
C GLN A 133 23.64 0.88 -15.37
N ASP A 134 24.64 1.72 -15.41
CA ASP A 134 25.98 1.47 -14.88
C ASP A 134 26.11 1.83 -13.38
N GLY A 135 24.99 2.16 -12.71
CA GLY A 135 24.92 2.43 -11.27
C GLY A 135 25.35 3.84 -10.88
N ASN A 136 25.69 4.72 -11.81
CA ASN A 136 26.02 6.11 -11.51
C ASN A 136 24.76 6.97 -11.32
N ALA A 137 24.89 8.07 -10.59
CA ALA A 137 23.83 9.06 -10.49
C ALA A 137 23.40 9.57 -11.89
N ALA A 138 22.11 9.64 -12.15
CA ALA A 138 21.57 10.20 -13.38
C ALA A 138 21.90 11.71 -13.49
N ASP A 139 21.71 12.30 -14.67
CA ASP A 139 21.90 13.73 -14.86
C ASP A 139 20.93 14.57 -13.99
N LYS A 140 21.32 15.81 -13.71
CA LYS A 140 20.55 16.71 -12.82
C LYS A 140 19.12 16.96 -13.26
N LYS A 141 18.84 16.90 -14.58
CA LYS A 141 17.47 17.08 -15.09
C LYS A 141 16.60 15.89 -14.75
N ALA A 142 17.12 14.67 -14.92
CA ALA A 142 16.42 13.46 -14.55
C ALA A 142 16.19 13.39 -13.02
N GLN A 143 17.21 13.71 -12.23
CA GLN A 143 17.09 13.79 -10.78
C GLN A 143 16.00 14.79 -10.35
N SER A 144 16.05 16.03 -10.86
CA SER A 144 15.05 17.06 -10.52
C SER A 144 13.63 16.67 -10.92
N ALA A 145 13.47 16.02 -12.07
CA ALA A 145 12.14 15.55 -12.51
C ALA A 145 11.61 14.46 -11.58
N TRP A 146 12.46 13.55 -11.11
CA TRP A 146 12.06 12.48 -10.20
C TRP A 146 11.76 12.99 -8.79
N ILE A 147 12.58 13.90 -8.26
CA ILE A 147 12.32 14.57 -6.98
C ILE A 147 10.93 15.25 -7.02
N ALA A 148 10.61 15.96 -8.10
CA ALA A 148 9.30 16.59 -8.27
C ALA A 148 8.16 15.54 -8.34
N ALA A 149 8.40 14.39 -8.95
CA ALA A 149 7.41 13.30 -9.00
C ALA A 149 7.17 12.70 -7.61
N MET A 150 8.22 12.44 -6.85
CA MET A 150 8.15 11.95 -5.46
C MET A 150 7.42 12.94 -4.55
N GLN A 151 7.77 14.23 -4.66
CA GLN A 151 7.09 15.31 -3.96
C GLN A 151 5.58 15.31 -4.28
N SER A 152 5.21 15.30 -5.55
CA SER A 152 3.82 15.32 -6.00
C SER A 152 3.04 14.11 -5.51
N ALA A 153 3.65 12.92 -5.50
CA ALA A 153 3.01 11.70 -4.99
C ALA A 153 2.70 11.81 -3.49
N ALA A 154 3.64 12.33 -2.69
CA ALA A 154 3.41 12.56 -1.26
C ALA A 154 2.31 13.61 -1.01
N GLU A 155 2.35 14.75 -1.73
CA GLU A 155 1.35 15.82 -1.60
C GLU A 155 -0.05 15.34 -1.99
N SER A 156 -0.19 14.55 -3.07
CA SER A 156 -1.49 14.06 -3.54
C SER A 156 -2.15 13.09 -2.56
N SER A 157 -1.36 12.35 -1.79
CA SER A 157 -1.83 11.43 -0.76
C SER A 157 -1.85 12.05 0.65
N GLY A 158 -1.63 13.39 0.76
CA GLY A 158 -1.72 14.12 2.01
C GLY A 158 -0.52 13.95 2.95
N ARG A 159 0.61 13.41 2.47
CA ARG A 159 1.84 13.18 3.22
C ARG A 159 2.80 14.38 3.11
N ASP A 160 3.61 14.61 4.14
CA ASP A 160 4.62 15.68 4.10
C ASP A 160 5.68 15.41 3.02
N PRO A 161 5.79 16.24 1.98
CA PRO A 161 6.70 16.02 0.86
C PRO A 161 8.18 16.05 1.25
N LYS A 162 8.54 16.61 2.42
CA LYS A 162 9.91 16.68 2.92
C LYS A 162 10.61 15.31 2.89
N TYR A 163 9.90 14.27 3.35
CA TYR A 163 10.49 12.93 3.44
C TYR A 163 10.58 12.25 2.07
N ALA A 164 9.60 12.46 1.18
CA ALA A 164 9.66 11.97 -0.20
C ALA A 164 10.82 12.62 -0.98
N ILE A 165 11.06 13.91 -0.77
CA ILE A 165 12.22 14.61 -1.34
C ILE A 165 13.51 13.98 -0.79
N ALA A 166 13.61 13.75 0.52
CA ALA A 166 14.80 13.15 1.12
C ALA A 166 15.06 11.70 0.69
N MET A 167 14.01 10.95 0.31
CA MET A 167 14.17 9.63 -0.33
C MET A 167 14.82 9.72 -1.72
N ALA A 168 14.67 10.85 -2.43
CA ALA A 168 15.12 11.01 -3.81
C ALA A 168 16.32 11.95 -3.97
N ASP A 169 16.64 12.75 -2.95
CA ASP A 169 17.68 13.77 -2.95
C ASP A 169 18.59 13.64 -1.72
N ALA A 170 19.78 13.12 -1.92
CA ALA A 170 20.79 12.96 -0.85
C ALA A 170 21.39 14.29 -0.33
N GLU A 171 21.04 15.44 -0.92
CA GLU A 171 21.42 16.75 -0.39
C GLU A 171 20.57 17.19 0.81
N GLN A 172 19.47 16.48 1.08
CA GLN A 172 18.65 16.68 2.27
C GLN A 172 19.44 16.20 3.51
N ASP A 173 19.21 16.82 4.66
CA ASP A 173 19.92 16.51 5.90
C ASP A 173 18.93 16.16 7.00
N LEU A 174 18.75 14.87 7.24
CA LEU A 174 17.82 14.29 8.23
C LEU A 174 18.56 13.26 9.10
N PRO A 175 19.59 13.68 9.86
CA PRO A 175 20.39 12.75 10.66
C PRO A 175 19.58 12.04 11.74
N GLU A 176 18.49 12.64 12.22
CA GLU A 176 17.55 12.03 13.18
C GLU A 176 16.81 10.82 12.64
N LEU A 177 16.71 10.68 11.30
CA LEU A 177 16.12 9.54 10.60
C LEU A 177 17.19 8.70 9.87
N GLY A 178 18.44 8.80 10.28
CA GLY A 178 19.54 8.04 9.69
C GLY A 178 19.91 8.43 8.26
N ALA A 179 19.47 9.61 7.79
CA ALA A 179 19.75 10.14 6.46
C ALA A 179 20.48 11.50 6.54
N PRO A 180 21.73 11.54 7.03
CA PRO A 180 22.53 12.75 6.96
C PRO A 180 22.83 13.11 5.52
N LYS A 181 23.24 14.34 5.29
CA LYS A 181 23.62 14.82 3.95
C LYS A 181 24.60 13.86 3.25
N GLY A 182 24.25 13.41 2.07
CA GLY A 182 24.99 12.43 1.28
C GLY A 182 24.32 11.05 1.24
N GLU A 183 23.26 10.84 2.04
CA GLU A 183 22.52 9.58 2.12
C GLU A 183 21.05 9.79 1.75
N PHE A 184 20.43 8.81 1.10
CA PHE A 184 18.99 8.81 0.80
C PHE A 184 18.21 8.31 2.01
N LEU A 185 17.10 8.96 2.33
CA LEU A 185 16.21 8.51 3.39
C LEU A 185 15.63 7.13 3.06
N THR A 186 15.71 6.23 4.04
CA THR A 186 15.01 4.93 4.05
C THR A 186 14.36 4.79 5.41
N LEU A 187 13.05 4.62 5.42
CA LEU A 187 12.25 4.52 6.64
C LEU A 187 12.03 3.06 7.03
N SER A 188 12.26 2.76 8.28
CA SER A 188 11.71 1.58 8.97
C SER A 188 10.20 1.77 9.20
N PRO A 189 9.45 0.71 9.55
CA PRO A 189 8.02 0.83 9.80
C PRO A 189 7.66 1.80 10.92
N SER A 190 8.46 1.84 11.99
CA SER A 190 8.26 2.76 13.11
C SER A 190 8.52 4.21 12.73
N GLU A 191 9.55 4.49 11.95
CA GLU A 191 9.82 5.84 11.43
C GLU A 191 8.75 6.28 10.44
N ALA A 192 8.31 5.39 9.54
CA ALA A 192 7.23 5.67 8.59
C ALA A 192 5.91 6.03 9.32
N LEU A 193 5.61 5.33 10.42
CA LEU A 193 4.46 5.65 11.27
C LEU A 193 4.64 6.99 11.99
N GLU A 194 5.82 7.25 12.54
CA GLU A 194 6.15 8.50 13.27
C GLU A 194 6.03 9.73 12.37
N VAL A 195 6.51 9.64 11.12
CA VAL A 195 6.46 10.76 10.17
C VAL A 195 5.13 10.83 9.40
N GLY A 196 4.16 9.96 9.69
CA GLY A 196 2.85 9.94 9.06
C GLY A 196 2.85 9.43 7.61
N TYR A 197 3.81 8.58 7.25
CA TYR A 197 3.86 7.92 5.94
C TYR A 197 3.11 6.60 5.92
N ALA A 198 3.13 5.86 7.04
CA ALA A 198 2.33 4.66 7.21
C ALA A 198 1.17 4.91 8.20
N GLU A 199 0.03 4.33 7.93
CA GLU A 199 -1.15 4.33 8.80
C GLU A 199 -1.05 3.24 9.88
N GLY A 200 -0.23 2.20 9.67
CA GLY A 200 -0.07 1.12 10.65
C GLY A 200 1.03 0.12 10.29
N ILE A 201 1.35 -0.70 11.29
CA ILE A 201 2.28 -1.82 11.16
C ILE A 201 1.47 -3.09 11.40
N VAL A 202 1.47 -4.01 10.44
CA VAL A 202 0.69 -5.25 10.47
C VAL A 202 1.55 -6.44 10.05
N THR A 203 1.33 -7.59 10.68
CA THR A 203 2.18 -8.76 10.50
C THR A 203 1.75 -9.66 9.33
N ASN A 204 0.51 -9.50 8.85
CA ASN A 204 -0.05 -10.33 7.78
C ASN A 204 -1.33 -9.72 7.19
N ARG A 205 -1.82 -10.33 6.10
CA ARG A 205 -3.06 -9.91 5.41
C ARG A 205 -4.31 -9.93 6.29
N VAL A 206 -4.40 -10.87 7.25
CA VAL A 206 -5.58 -10.97 8.12
C VAL A 206 -5.66 -9.75 9.04
N GLU A 207 -4.53 -9.35 9.61
CA GLU A 207 -4.43 -8.14 10.43
C GLU A 207 -4.70 -6.88 9.59
N LEU A 208 -4.14 -6.79 8.37
CA LEU A 208 -4.41 -5.70 7.44
C LEU A 208 -5.90 -5.57 7.13
N LEU A 209 -6.56 -6.67 6.76
CA LEU A 209 -7.99 -6.67 6.46
C LEU A 209 -8.84 -6.29 7.67
N HIS A 210 -8.38 -6.62 8.89
CA HIS A 210 -9.02 -6.19 10.12
C HIS A 210 -8.91 -4.67 10.30
N GLU A 211 -7.70 -4.09 10.15
CA GLU A 211 -7.48 -2.65 10.24
C GLU A 211 -8.30 -1.87 9.20
N LEU A 212 -8.39 -2.38 7.98
CA LEU A 212 -9.19 -1.81 6.89
C LEU A 212 -10.71 -2.06 7.04
N GLN A 213 -11.15 -2.80 8.07
CA GLN A 213 -12.55 -3.21 8.27
C GLN A 213 -13.13 -4.02 7.08
N LEU A 214 -12.29 -4.89 6.52
CA LEU A 214 -12.59 -5.73 5.35
C LEU A 214 -12.53 -7.24 5.66
N THR A 215 -12.61 -7.63 6.93
CA THR A 215 -12.42 -9.02 7.40
C THR A 215 -13.33 -10.05 6.72
N ASN A 216 -14.55 -9.65 6.32
CA ASN A 216 -15.54 -10.52 5.67
C ASN A 216 -15.71 -10.21 4.18
N ALA A 217 -14.75 -9.51 3.57
CA ALA A 217 -14.79 -9.22 2.14
C ALA A 217 -14.49 -10.49 1.31
N THR A 218 -15.02 -10.50 0.10
CA THR A 218 -14.58 -11.47 -0.92
C THR A 218 -13.24 -11.01 -1.47
N ILE A 219 -12.24 -11.87 -1.41
CA ILE A 219 -10.88 -11.57 -1.88
C ILE A 219 -10.68 -12.17 -3.27
N VAL A 220 -10.21 -11.35 -4.20
CA VAL A 220 -9.69 -11.77 -5.51
C VAL A 220 -8.20 -11.50 -5.53
N GLU A 221 -7.41 -12.56 -5.68
CA GLU A 221 -5.96 -12.45 -5.87
C GLU A 221 -5.66 -12.40 -7.36
N SER A 222 -4.89 -11.40 -7.77
CA SER A 222 -4.49 -11.24 -9.17
C SER A 222 -3.14 -11.89 -9.41
N ASP A 223 -3.09 -12.78 -10.39
CA ASP A 223 -1.86 -13.44 -10.82
C ASP A 223 -1.43 -12.96 -12.22
N THR A 224 -0.14 -13.04 -12.49
CA THR A 224 0.39 -12.83 -13.85
C THR A 224 -0.07 -13.97 -14.77
N THR A 225 -0.38 -13.63 -16.00
CA THR A 225 -0.62 -14.63 -17.05
C THR A 225 0.71 -15.19 -17.54
N LEU A 226 0.69 -16.40 -18.11
CA LEU A 226 1.88 -17.01 -18.71
C LEU A 226 2.53 -16.08 -19.77
N ALA A 227 1.73 -15.32 -20.51
CA ALA A 227 2.23 -14.37 -21.51
C ALA A 227 2.95 -13.19 -20.86
N GLU A 228 2.44 -12.68 -19.74
CA GLU A 228 3.07 -11.62 -18.95
C GLU A 228 4.39 -12.12 -18.33
N ASP A 229 4.42 -13.33 -17.77
CA ASP A 229 5.64 -13.93 -17.24
C ASP A 229 6.72 -14.14 -18.32
N VAL A 230 6.34 -14.59 -19.49
CA VAL A 230 7.25 -14.72 -20.64
C VAL A 230 7.74 -13.33 -21.08
N ALA A 231 6.86 -12.34 -21.16
CA ALA A 231 7.24 -10.97 -21.53
C ALA A 231 8.21 -10.35 -20.50
N ARG A 232 7.95 -10.53 -19.20
CA ARG A 232 8.84 -10.10 -18.10
C ARG A 232 10.19 -10.79 -18.17
N PHE A 233 10.22 -12.10 -18.44
CA PHE A 233 11.45 -12.85 -18.61
C PHE A 233 12.28 -12.33 -19.79
N LEU A 234 11.67 -12.09 -20.95
CA LEU A 234 12.35 -11.59 -22.15
C LEU A 234 12.81 -10.13 -22.00
N ALA A 235 12.11 -9.32 -21.20
CA ALA A 235 12.48 -7.94 -20.92
C ALA A 235 13.59 -7.80 -19.86
N ASN A 236 13.97 -8.89 -19.20
CA ASN A 236 14.99 -8.86 -18.15
C ASN A 236 16.36 -8.48 -18.76
N PRO A 237 17.07 -7.47 -18.22
CA PRO A 237 18.36 -7.00 -18.74
C PRO A 237 19.44 -8.06 -18.82
N VAL A 238 19.33 -9.14 -18.03
CA VAL A 238 20.27 -10.27 -18.08
C VAL A 238 20.00 -11.19 -19.28
N VAL A 239 18.77 -11.24 -19.77
CA VAL A 239 18.34 -12.13 -20.87
C VAL A 239 18.48 -11.46 -22.22
N ILE A 240 18.22 -10.13 -22.31
CA ILE A 240 18.31 -9.36 -23.56
C ILE A 240 19.62 -9.55 -24.35
N PRO A 241 20.81 -9.60 -23.71
CA PRO A 241 22.08 -9.80 -24.46
C PRO A 241 22.25 -11.21 -25.04
N ILE A 242 21.40 -12.18 -24.69
CA ILE A 242 21.50 -13.59 -25.10
C ILE A 242 20.59 -13.87 -26.30
N LEU A 243 19.63 -13.00 -26.59
CA LEU A 243 18.70 -13.08 -27.71
C LEU A 243 19.18 -12.24 -28.90
#